data_6ccbc0906d91dd373f708dcc31e1fca7
#
_entry.id   6ccbc0906d91dd373f708dcc31e1fca7
#
_cell.length_a   1.000
_cell.length_b   1.000
_cell.length_c   1.000
_cell.angle_alpha   90.00
_cell.angle_beta   90.00
_cell.angle_gamma   90.00
#
_symmetry.space_group_name_H-M   'P 1'
#
loop_
_entity.id
_entity.type
_entity.pdbx_description
1 polymer ?
#
loop_
_entity_poly.entity_id
_entity_poly.type
_entity_poly.pdbx_seq_one_letter_code
_entity_poly.pdbx_strand_id
1 'polypeptide(L)'
;IGVGSIHLLSAQERQAVLTVNRTHASSGPSQSLPALIERQAAQTPDAPALVLQDHVVSYQDLNDKSNRLARWLRSRGVESERRVGICLERSFDMVVALLGIMKAGGAYVPIDPTYPAGRQHTLAVDAGLDLVLTQGTAMPDPDTFPVPVLSLDRLNAELETLSGENLDRPISADQAAYVIYTSGSTGRPKGVMLEHRSVVN
;
A
#
# COMPACT_ATOMS: atom_id res chain seq x y z
N ILE A 1 -14.00 45.47 9.48
CA ILE A 1 -13.82 44.23 10.28
C ILE A 1 -13.85 43.11 9.26
N GLY A 2 -12.73 42.36 9.11
CA GLY A 2 -12.67 41.21 8.21
C GLY A 2 -13.53 40.06 8.73
N VAL A 3 -14.16 39.26 7.85
CA VAL A 3 -15.01 38.10 8.22
C VAL A 3 -14.27 37.12 9.12
N GLY A 4 -12.95 37.02 9.01
CA GLY A 4 -12.09 36.17 9.85
C GLY A 4 -11.95 36.61 11.31
N SER A 5 -12.41 37.82 11.68
CA SER A 5 -12.39 38.30 13.07
C SER A 5 -13.72 38.12 13.82
N ILE A 6 -14.70 37.48 13.19
CA ILE A 6 -15.99 37.18 13.83
C ILE A 6 -15.85 35.87 14.61
N HIS A 7 -15.80 35.96 15.92
CA HIS A 7 -15.81 34.79 16.81
C HIS A 7 -17.26 34.33 17.02
N LEU A 8 -17.66 33.26 16.31
CA LEU A 8 -19.01 32.66 16.40
C LEU A 8 -19.19 31.81 17.68
N LEU A 9 -18.11 31.42 18.34
CA LEU A 9 -18.13 30.61 19.54
C LEU A 9 -17.53 31.38 20.71
N SER A 10 -18.13 31.24 21.88
CA SER A 10 -17.52 31.66 23.13
C SER A 10 -16.25 30.81 23.41
N ALA A 11 -15.39 31.30 24.31
CA ALA A 11 -14.19 30.56 24.72
C ALA A 11 -14.55 29.17 25.30
N GLN A 12 -15.66 29.05 25.97
CA GLN A 12 -16.14 27.81 26.61
C GLN A 12 -16.65 26.81 25.51
N GLU A 13 -17.43 27.28 24.55
CA GLU A 13 -17.89 26.46 23.42
C GLU A 13 -16.73 25.98 22.53
N ARG A 14 -15.76 26.86 22.25
CA ARG A 14 -14.55 26.50 21.53
C ARG A 14 -13.76 25.43 22.27
N GLN A 15 -13.61 25.56 23.59
CA GLN A 15 -12.91 24.57 24.42
C GLN A 15 -13.67 23.24 24.44
N ALA A 16 -15.00 23.25 24.48
CA ALA A 16 -15.82 22.05 24.41
C ALA A 16 -15.62 21.31 23.08
N VAL A 17 -15.66 22.02 21.93
CA VAL A 17 -15.40 21.45 20.61
C VAL A 17 -13.98 20.88 20.52
N LEU A 18 -12.98 21.59 21.02
CA LEU A 18 -11.60 21.12 21.04
C LEU A 18 -11.41 19.88 21.93
N THR A 19 -12.19 19.78 23.01
CA THR A 19 -12.15 18.60 23.91
C THR A 19 -12.75 17.37 23.26
N VAL A 20 -13.88 17.52 22.54
CA VAL A 20 -14.48 16.43 21.74
C VAL A 20 -13.53 15.94 20.65
N ASN A 21 -12.72 16.83 20.07
CA ASN A 21 -11.73 16.48 19.04
C ASN A 21 -10.43 15.88 19.63
N ARG A 22 -10.27 15.77 20.94
CA ARG A 22 -9.15 15.05 21.57
C ARG A 22 -9.41 13.54 21.53
N THR A 23 -9.47 13.00 20.32
CA THR A 23 -9.67 11.56 20.08
C THR A 23 -8.37 10.76 20.08
N HIS A 24 -7.28 11.34 20.58
CA HIS A 24 -5.99 10.66 20.64
C HIS A 24 -6.06 9.52 21.66
N ALA A 25 -6.42 8.32 21.21
CA ALA A 25 -6.24 7.10 21.97
C ALA A 25 -4.82 6.58 21.68
N SER A 26 -4.05 6.30 22.74
CA SER A 26 -2.79 5.57 22.60
C SER A 26 -3.15 4.11 22.25
N SER A 27 -3.07 3.75 21.00
CA SER A 27 -3.30 2.39 20.51
C SER A 27 -2.14 1.41 20.80
N GLY A 28 -1.32 1.69 21.81
CA GLY A 28 -0.12 0.90 22.11
C GLY A 28 1.09 1.30 21.27
N PRO A 29 2.17 0.50 21.25
CA PRO A 29 3.34 0.79 20.43
C PRO A 29 2.95 0.85 18.96
N SER A 30 3.31 1.95 18.30
CA SER A 30 3.03 2.18 16.89
C SER A 30 3.70 1.06 16.05
N GLN A 31 2.88 0.25 15.37
CA GLN A 31 3.34 -0.89 14.58
C GLN A 31 3.01 -0.67 13.11
N SER A 32 3.83 -1.22 12.22
CA SER A 32 3.51 -1.27 10.80
C SER A 32 2.55 -2.41 10.49
N LEU A 33 1.77 -2.28 9.42
CA LEU A 33 0.88 -3.36 8.96
C LEU A 33 1.63 -4.66 8.64
N PRO A 34 2.81 -4.65 7.96
CA PRO A 34 3.62 -5.85 7.81
C PRO A 34 3.94 -6.57 9.12
N ALA A 35 4.34 -5.85 10.16
CA ALA A 35 4.67 -6.44 11.46
C ALA A 35 3.48 -7.14 12.13
N LEU A 36 2.25 -6.64 11.92
CA LEU A 36 1.04 -7.30 12.39
C LEU A 36 0.80 -8.64 11.69
N ILE A 37 0.96 -8.67 10.36
CA ILE A 37 0.79 -9.89 9.56
C ILE A 37 1.88 -10.91 9.90
N GLU A 38 3.13 -10.51 10.05
CA GLU A 38 4.24 -11.38 10.45
C GLU A 38 4.01 -12.01 11.82
N ARG A 39 3.54 -11.21 12.77
CA ARG A 39 3.17 -11.72 14.09
C ARG A 39 2.02 -12.72 14.01
N GLN A 40 0.99 -12.44 13.21
CA GLN A 40 -0.14 -13.34 13.03
C GLN A 40 0.30 -14.66 12.36
N ALA A 41 1.17 -14.60 11.34
CA ALA A 41 1.75 -15.78 10.71
C ALA A 41 2.55 -16.64 11.70
N ALA A 42 3.29 -16.01 12.62
CA ALA A 42 4.02 -16.72 13.66
C ALA A 42 3.11 -17.37 14.72
N GLN A 43 1.95 -16.76 15.02
CA GLN A 43 1.01 -17.27 16.03
C GLN A 43 0.09 -18.35 15.49
N THR A 44 -0.40 -18.21 14.27
CA THR A 44 -1.37 -19.12 13.64
C THR A 44 -1.02 -19.35 12.16
N PRO A 45 0.11 -20.04 11.86
CA PRO A 45 0.64 -20.18 10.51
C PRO A 45 -0.37 -20.81 9.54
N ASP A 46 -1.08 -21.84 9.97
CA ASP A 46 -2.01 -22.61 9.16
C ASP A 46 -3.42 -22.02 9.08
N ALA A 47 -3.69 -20.92 9.82
CA ALA A 47 -5.00 -20.30 9.78
C ALA A 47 -5.24 -19.63 8.42
N PRO A 48 -6.49 -19.63 7.92
CA PRO A 48 -6.87 -18.93 6.70
C PRO A 48 -6.58 -17.43 6.80
N ALA A 49 -5.74 -16.91 5.90
CA ALA A 49 -5.48 -15.48 5.75
C ALA A 49 -6.32 -14.87 4.63
N LEU A 50 -6.44 -15.57 3.51
CA LEU A 50 -7.21 -15.13 2.35
C LEU A 50 -8.11 -16.27 1.88
N VAL A 51 -9.34 -15.91 1.51
CA VAL A 51 -10.31 -16.83 0.91
C VAL A 51 -10.87 -16.18 -0.35
N LEU A 52 -10.78 -16.87 -1.47
CA LEU A 52 -11.36 -16.44 -2.74
C LEU A 52 -12.00 -17.66 -3.42
N GLN A 53 -13.32 -17.64 -3.54
CA GLN A 53 -14.11 -18.82 -3.96
C GLN A 53 -13.78 -20.05 -3.06
N ASP A 54 -13.34 -21.17 -3.65
CA ASP A 54 -12.99 -22.41 -2.94
C ASP A 54 -11.49 -22.49 -2.60
N HIS A 55 -10.72 -21.46 -2.88
CA HIS A 55 -9.28 -21.43 -2.62
C HIS A 55 -8.98 -20.65 -1.34
N VAL A 56 -8.06 -21.22 -0.56
CA VAL A 56 -7.61 -20.66 0.72
C VAL A 56 -6.10 -20.53 0.72
N VAL A 57 -5.59 -19.40 1.19
CA VAL A 57 -4.16 -19.16 1.44
C VAL A 57 -3.97 -18.96 2.93
N SER A 58 -3.02 -19.69 3.54
CA SER A 58 -2.69 -19.56 4.95
C SER A 58 -1.91 -18.27 5.27
N TYR A 59 -1.83 -17.90 6.54
CA TYR A 59 -0.97 -16.79 6.98
C TYR A 59 0.49 -17.05 6.67
N GLN A 60 0.97 -18.30 6.82
CA GLN A 60 2.33 -18.67 6.49
C GLN A 60 2.62 -18.48 4.98
N ASP A 61 1.77 -19.03 4.12
CA ASP A 61 1.94 -18.91 2.67
C ASP A 61 1.92 -17.46 2.20
N LEU A 62 0.99 -16.65 2.74
CA LEU A 62 0.90 -15.23 2.44
C LEU A 62 2.16 -14.49 2.88
N ASN A 63 2.66 -14.82 4.07
CA ASN A 63 3.87 -14.22 4.62
C ASN A 63 5.10 -14.56 3.76
N ASP A 64 5.29 -15.84 3.43
CA ASP A 64 6.44 -16.32 2.66
C ASP A 64 6.46 -15.74 1.24
N LYS A 65 5.32 -15.76 0.54
CA LYS A 65 5.21 -15.19 -0.81
C LYS A 65 5.48 -13.69 -0.81
N SER A 66 4.92 -12.96 0.17
CA SER A 66 5.15 -11.52 0.29
C SER A 66 6.60 -11.18 0.68
N ASN A 67 7.28 -12.01 1.46
CA ASN A 67 8.70 -11.87 1.81
C ASN A 67 9.60 -12.06 0.58
N ARG A 68 9.33 -13.06 -0.25
CA ARG A 68 10.06 -13.30 -1.51
C ARG A 68 9.92 -12.10 -2.45
N LEU A 69 8.70 -11.61 -2.65
CA LEU A 69 8.45 -10.42 -3.47
C LEU A 69 9.14 -9.18 -2.89
N ALA A 70 9.09 -8.99 -1.57
CA ALA A 70 9.78 -7.88 -0.90
C ALA A 70 11.29 -7.90 -1.13
N ARG A 71 11.94 -9.06 -1.04
CA ARG A 71 13.37 -9.23 -1.32
C ARG A 71 13.69 -8.88 -2.77
N TRP A 72 12.86 -9.35 -3.69
CA TRP A 72 13.02 -9.04 -5.11
C TRP A 72 12.87 -7.54 -5.39
N LEU A 73 11.84 -6.91 -4.84
CA LEU A 73 11.62 -5.46 -4.98
C LEU A 73 12.79 -4.65 -4.42
N ARG A 74 13.34 -5.06 -3.28
CA ARG A 74 14.52 -4.42 -2.69
C ARG A 74 15.76 -4.55 -3.57
N SER A 75 15.97 -5.69 -4.21
CA SER A 75 17.08 -5.84 -5.17
C SER A 75 16.94 -4.92 -6.38
N ARG A 76 15.74 -4.39 -6.63
CA ARG A 76 15.42 -3.39 -7.67
C ARG A 76 15.37 -1.95 -7.14
N GLY A 77 15.81 -1.71 -5.90
CA GLY A 77 15.92 -0.38 -5.29
C GLY A 77 14.62 0.12 -4.63
N VAL A 78 13.62 -0.74 -4.46
CA VAL A 78 12.43 -0.36 -3.68
C VAL A 78 12.80 -0.35 -2.20
N GLU A 79 12.68 0.82 -1.60
CA GLU A 79 12.98 1.09 -0.19
C GLU A 79 12.04 2.14 0.36
N SER A 80 12.38 2.74 1.52
CA SER A 80 11.52 3.74 2.19
C SER A 80 11.08 4.85 1.23
N GLU A 81 9.77 5.15 1.25
CA GLU A 81 9.11 6.21 0.48
C GLU A 81 9.08 5.99 -1.05
N ARG A 82 9.64 4.89 -1.57
CA ARG A 82 9.50 4.51 -2.98
C ARG A 82 8.07 4.08 -3.28
N ARG A 83 7.56 4.44 -4.44
CA ARG A 83 6.17 4.20 -4.83
C ARG A 83 6.08 3.19 -5.95
N VAL A 84 5.35 2.12 -5.68
CA VAL A 84 5.15 1.02 -6.63
C VAL A 84 3.69 0.97 -7.06
N GLY A 85 3.45 1.11 -8.34
CA GLY A 85 2.10 0.97 -8.91
C GLY A 85 1.65 -0.50 -8.87
N ILE A 86 0.37 -0.71 -8.64
CA ILE A 86 -0.27 -2.03 -8.73
C ILE A 86 -1.41 -1.93 -9.73
N CYS A 87 -1.24 -2.60 -10.87
CA CYS A 87 -2.25 -2.72 -11.92
C CYS A 87 -2.64 -4.20 -12.03
N LEU A 88 -3.44 -4.67 -11.08
CA LEU A 88 -3.84 -6.07 -10.90
C LEU A 88 -5.35 -6.18 -10.73
N GLU A 89 -5.93 -7.25 -11.23
CA GLU A 89 -7.28 -7.66 -10.87
C GLU A 89 -7.32 -8.24 -9.44
N ARG A 90 -8.51 -8.36 -8.87
CA ARG A 90 -8.69 -8.97 -7.53
C ARG A 90 -8.25 -10.42 -7.54
N SER A 91 -7.17 -10.71 -6.82
CA SER A 91 -6.54 -12.03 -6.75
C SER A 91 -5.74 -12.18 -5.45
N PHE A 92 -5.28 -13.37 -5.16
CA PHE A 92 -4.31 -13.61 -4.07
C PHE A 92 -3.00 -12.85 -4.34
N ASP A 93 -2.55 -12.84 -5.58
CA ASP A 93 -1.30 -12.18 -5.97
C ASP A 93 -1.37 -10.66 -5.79
N MET A 94 -2.57 -10.06 -5.93
CA MET A 94 -2.76 -8.66 -5.57
C MET A 94 -2.44 -8.41 -4.09
N VAL A 95 -2.91 -9.26 -3.17
CA VAL A 95 -2.64 -9.09 -1.73
C VAL A 95 -1.17 -9.37 -1.41
N VAL A 96 -0.57 -10.37 -2.05
CA VAL A 96 0.88 -10.64 -1.97
C VAL A 96 1.68 -9.41 -2.43
N ALA A 97 1.27 -8.78 -3.54
CA ALA A 97 1.92 -7.57 -4.05
C ALA A 97 1.82 -6.39 -3.08
N LEU A 98 0.62 -6.13 -2.52
CA LEU A 98 0.40 -5.10 -1.51
C LEU A 98 1.36 -5.28 -0.31
N LEU A 99 1.38 -6.48 0.26
CA LEU A 99 2.24 -6.78 1.41
C LEU A 99 3.72 -6.77 1.04
N GLY A 100 4.10 -7.33 -0.10
CA GLY A 100 5.49 -7.37 -0.57
C GLY A 100 6.08 -5.97 -0.74
N ILE A 101 5.30 -5.03 -1.31
CA ILE A 101 5.73 -3.63 -1.43
C ILE A 101 5.94 -3.00 -0.06
N MET A 102 4.98 -3.15 0.85
CA MET A 102 5.09 -2.60 2.20
C MET A 102 6.25 -3.23 2.98
N LYS A 103 6.49 -4.53 2.86
CA LYS A 103 7.63 -5.22 3.48
C LYS A 103 8.98 -4.79 2.89
N ALA A 104 9.02 -4.43 1.60
CA ALA A 104 10.20 -3.83 0.99
C ALA A 104 10.51 -2.44 1.56
N GLY A 105 9.53 -1.77 2.16
CA GLY A 105 9.59 -0.41 2.68
C GLY A 105 8.93 0.62 1.76
N GLY A 106 8.37 0.19 0.63
CA GLY A 106 7.69 1.05 -0.33
C GLY A 106 6.22 1.30 0.01
N ALA A 107 5.64 2.29 -0.65
CA ALA A 107 4.21 2.58 -0.64
C ALA A 107 3.56 2.09 -1.95
N TYR A 108 2.44 1.38 -1.86
CA TYR A 108 1.74 0.97 -3.07
C TYR A 108 0.78 2.05 -3.57
N VAL A 109 0.57 2.07 -4.89
CA VAL A 109 -0.36 2.97 -5.57
C VAL A 109 -1.26 2.14 -6.48
N PRO A 110 -2.55 1.96 -6.15
CA PRO A 110 -3.46 1.20 -7.00
C PRO A 110 -3.74 1.95 -8.31
N ILE A 111 -3.66 1.22 -9.42
CA ILE A 111 -4.07 1.67 -10.75
C ILE A 111 -5.14 0.69 -11.24
N ASP A 112 -6.33 1.19 -11.50
CA ASP A 112 -7.41 0.35 -12.03
C ASP A 112 -7.05 -0.08 -13.46
N PRO A 113 -6.97 -1.39 -13.75
CA PRO A 113 -6.66 -1.90 -15.09
C PRO A 113 -7.71 -1.50 -16.14
N THR A 114 -8.92 -1.16 -15.72
CA THR A 114 -9.99 -0.71 -16.64
C THR A 114 -9.87 0.75 -17.06
N TYR A 115 -8.97 1.52 -16.45
CA TYR A 115 -8.77 2.90 -16.86
C TYR A 115 -8.16 3.01 -18.24
N PRO A 116 -8.57 4.01 -19.04
CA PRO A 116 -7.88 4.33 -20.29
C PRO A 116 -6.38 4.53 -20.10
N ALA A 117 -5.55 4.10 -21.05
CA ALA A 117 -4.10 4.16 -20.98
C ALA A 117 -3.56 5.57 -20.60
N GLY A 118 -4.13 6.62 -21.19
CA GLY A 118 -3.75 8.01 -20.85
C GLY A 118 -4.01 8.38 -19.38
N ARG A 119 -5.04 7.80 -18.75
CA ARG A 119 -5.31 8.00 -17.32
C ARG A 119 -4.33 7.24 -16.45
N GLN A 120 -4.03 6.00 -16.81
CA GLN A 120 -3.02 5.19 -16.12
C GLN A 120 -1.65 5.88 -16.17
N HIS A 121 -1.25 6.38 -17.36
CA HIS A 121 -0.01 7.14 -17.55
C HIS A 121 0.01 8.41 -16.67
N THR A 122 -1.07 9.19 -16.67
CA THR A 122 -1.15 10.42 -15.86
C THR A 122 -1.00 10.11 -14.37
N LEU A 123 -1.66 9.05 -13.88
CA LEU A 123 -1.53 8.62 -12.47
C LEU A 123 -0.10 8.19 -12.15
N ALA A 124 0.56 7.46 -13.05
CA ALA A 124 1.93 7.01 -12.83
C ALA A 124 2.92 8.17 -12.72
N VAL A 125 2.78 9.17 -13.59
CA VAL A 125 3.62 10.39 -13.57
C VAL A 125 3.34 11.22 -12.31
N ASP A 126 2.06 11.49 -12.02
CA ASP A 126 1.69 12.34 -10.88
C ASP A 126 2.07 11.69 -9.53
N ALA A 127 1.90 10.37 -9.43
CA ALA A 127 2.33 9.61 -8.25
C ALA A 127 3.86 9.50 -8.14
N GLY A 128 4.62 9.77 -9.19
CA GLY A 128 6.07 9.58 -9.22
C GLY A 128 6.42 8.12 -8.95
N LEU A 129 5.81 7.19 -9.71
CA LEU A 129 6.06 5.76 -9.53
C LEU A 129 7.50 5.41 -9.94
N ASP A 130 8.09 4.43 -9.27
CA ASP A 130 9.38 3.85 -9.62
C ASP A 130 9.23 2.66 -10.59
N LEU A 131 8.16 1.88 -10.41
CA LEU A 131 7.76 0.75 -11.29
C LEU A 131 6.29 0.40 -11.08
N VAL A 132 5.76 -0.47 -11.95
CA VAL A 132 4.40 -1.01 -11.84
C VAL A 132 4.44 -2.53 -11.87
N LEU A 133 3.73 -3.16 -10.93
CA LEU A 133 3.44 -4.60 -10.95
C LEU A 133 2.11 -4.86 -11.66
N THR A 134 2.10 -5.86 -12.53
CA THR A 134 0.93 -6.29 -13.29
C THR A 134 0.86 -7.80 -13.40
N GLN A 135 -0.24 -8.34 -13.93
CA GLN A 135 -0.43 -9.77 -14.17
C GLN A 135 -1.41 -10.01 -15.32
N GLY A 136 -1.21 -11.09 -16.06
CA GLY A 136 -2.13 -11.50 -17.13
C GLY A 136 -2.30 -10.45 -18.22
N THR A 137 -3.56 -10.14 -18.51
CA THR A 137 -3.96 -9.14 -19.52
C THR A 137 -4.12 -7.73 -19.00
N ALA A 138 -4.00 -7.54 -17.68
CA ALA A 138 -4.12 -6.22 -17.00
C ALA A 138 -2.89 -5.32 -17.23
N MET A 139 -2.11 -5.60 -18.27
CA MET A 139 -0.83 -4.93 -18.50
C MET A 139 -1.01 -3.60 -19.21
N PRO A 140 -0.58 -2.47 -18.62
CA PRO A 140 -0.36 -1.25 -19.37
C PRO A 140 0.63 -1.51 -20.50
N ASP A 141 0.53 -0.76 -21.60
CA ASP A 141 1.49 -0.89 -22.70
C ASP A 141 2.92 -0.54 -22.21
N PRO A 142 3.84 -1.51 -22.13
CA PRO A 142 5.17 -1.29 -21.55
C PRO A 142 6.00 -0.26 -22.33
N ASP A 143 5.74 -0.11 -23.64
CA ASP A 143 6.53 0.76 -24.51
C ASP A 143 6.12 2.24 -24.35
N THR A 144 4.92 2.49 -23.87
CA THR A 144 4.40 3.86 -23.69
C THR A 144 4.27 4.27 -22.22
N PHE A 145 4.47 3.34 -21.30
CA PHE A 145 4.33 3.62 -19.88
C PHE A 145 5.58 4.34 -19.31
N PRO A 146 5.42 5.34 -18.44
CA PRO A 146 6.55 6.22 -18.04
C PRO A 146 7.58 5.54 -17.13
N VAL A 147 7.28 4.34 -16.62
CA VAL A 147 8.13 3.57 -15.71
C VAL A 147 8.11 2.08 -16.08
N PRO A 148 9.10 1.27 -15.62
CA PRO A 148 9.10 -0.16 -15.90
C PRO A 148 7.81 -0.85 -15.46
N VAL A 149 7.24 -1.67 -16.35
CA VAL A 149 6.08 -2.51 -16.08
C VAL A 149 6.51 -3.96 -15.98
N LEU A 150 6.25 -4.59 -14.85
CA LEU A 150 6.75 -5.91 -14.49
C LEU A 150 5.60 -6.88 -14.23
N SER A 151 5.56 -7.98 -14.97
CA SER A 151 4.54 -9.01 -14.84
C SER A 151 4.93 -10.02 -13.75
N LEU A 152 4.06 -10.19 -12.74
CA LEU A 152 4.25 -11.19 -11.68
C LEU A 152 4.34 -12.61 -12.26
N ASP A 153 3.59 -12.92 -13.33
CA ASP A 153 3.64 -14.24 -13.98
C ASP A 153 5.05 -14.59 -14.46
N ARG A 154 5.80 -13.57 -14.94
CA ARG A 154 7.17 -13.77 -15.42
C ARG A 154 8.19 -13.83 -14.29
N LEU A 155 7.84 -13.35 -13.11
CA LEU A 155 8.71 -13.31 -11.94
C LEU A 155 8.60 -14.56 -11.07
N ASN A 156 7.55 -15.35 -11.19
CA ASN A 156 7.27 -16.49 -10.31
C ASN A 156 8.48 -17.41 -10.12
N ALA A 157 9.13 -17.81 -11.19
CA ALA A 157 10.30 -18.71 -11.10
C ALA A 157 11.49 -18.06 -10.36
N GLU A 158 11.72 -16.77 -10.53
CA GLU A 158 12.76 -16.01 -9.82
C GLU A 158 12.40 -15.84 -8.33
N LEU A 159 11.13 -15.54 -8.03
CA LEU A 159 10.65 -15.38 -6.67
C LEU A 159 10.76 -16.68 -5.86
N GLU A 160 10.51 -17.82 -6.46
CA GLU A 160 10.64 -19.12 -5.80
C GLU A 160 12.07 -19.44 -5.35
N THR A 161 13.09 -18.84 -5.94
CA THR A 161 14.49 -19.01 -5.54
C THR A 161 14.87 -18.19 -4.29
N LEU A 162 14.04 -17.21 -3.91
CA LEU A 162 14.31 -16.31 -2.80
C LEU A 162 13.78 -16.88 -1.47
N SER A 163 14.40 -16.49 -0.35
CA SER A 163 13.96 -16.90 0.99
C SER A 163 12.58 -16.32 1.31
N GLY A 164 11.68 -17.19 1.86
CA GLY A 164 10.38 -16.80 2.40
C GLY A 164 10.45 -16.29 3.85
N GLU A 165 11.60 -16.30 4.50
CA GLU A 165 11.76 -15.79 5.87
C GLU A 165 11.51 -14.29 5.97
N ASN A 166 11.16 -13.79 7.15
CA ASN A 166 10.98 -12.35 7.37
C ASN A 166 12.26 -11.58 7.07
N LEU A 167 12.10 -10.33 6.65
CA LEU A 167 13.22 -9.44 6.39
C LEU A 167 13.72 -8.83 7.71
N ASP A 168 15.05 -8.85 7.95
CA ASP A 168 15.70 -8.23 9.12
C ASP A 168 15.70 -6.71 9.04
N ARG A 169 14.55 -6.11 8.77
CA ARG A 169 14.41 -4.65 8.72
C ARG A 169 13.02 -4.22 9.16
N PRO A 170 12.92 -3.59 10.32
CA PRO A 170 11.65 -3.07 10.79
C PRO A 170 11.18 -1.94 9.88
N ILE A 171 9.91 -1.98 9.53
CA ILE A 171 9.22 -0.89 8.82
C ILE A 171 8.65 0.06 9.87
N SER A 172 8.99 1.34 9.77
CA SER A 172 8.46 2.36 10.66
C SER A 172 6.96 2.56 10.46
N ALA A 173 6.24 2.76 11.55
CA ALA A 173 4.83 3.10 11.48
C ALA A 173 4.54 4.47 10.83
N ASP A 174 5.55 5.33 10.77
CA ASP A 174 5.47 6.67 10.16
C ASP A 174 5.78 6.65 8.66
N GLN A 175 6.22 5.50 8.10
CA GLN A 175 6.41 5.36 6.65
C GLN A 175 5.07 5.31 5.93
N ALA A 176 5.05 5.80 4.69
CA ALA A 176 3.91 5.68 3.81
C ALA A 176 3.58 4.20 3.53
N ALA A 177 2.33 3.81 3.75
CA ALA A 177 1.83 2.48 3.39
C ALA A 177 1.27 2.47 1.98
N TYR A 178 0.53 3.52 1.61
CA TYR A 178 -0.07 3.64 0.28
C TYR A 178 -0.43 5.08 -0.11
N VAL A 179 -0.67 5.26 -1.41
CA VAL A 179 -1.28 6.47 -1.97
C VAL A 179 -2.50 6.07 -2.80
N ILE A 180 -3.68 6.50 -2.41
CA ILE A 180 -4.92 6.27 -3.15
C ILE A 180 -5.40 7.56 -3.80
N TYR A 181 -5.71 7.48 -5.10
CA TYR A 181 -6.23 8.59 -5.85
C TYR A 181 -7.75 8.69 -5.79
N THR A 182 -8.24 9.87 -5.45
CA THR A 182 -9.66 10.20 -5.44
C THR A 182 -9.99 11.19 -6.55
N SER A 183 -11.25 11.20 -7.00
CA SER A 183 -11.74 12.21 -7.93
C SER A 183 -11.70 13.58 -7.27
N GLY A 184 -10.84 14.48 -7.76
CA GLY A 184 -10.78 15.86 -7.27
C GLY A 184 -11.93 16.72 -7.80
N SER A 185 -12.44 17.64 -6.98
CA SER A 185 -13.47 18.62 -7.36
C SER A 185 -13.07 19.52 -8.54
N THR A 186 -11.77 19.59 -8.84
CA THR A 186 -11.20 20.36 -9.96
C THR A 186 -10.97 19.53 -11.22
N GLY A 187 -11.46 18.29 -11.28
CA GLY A 187 -11.26 17.35 -12.40
C GLY A 187 -9.89 16.69 -12.45
N ARG A 188 -8.91 17.12 -11.64
CA ARG A 188 -7.63 16.43 -11.49
C ARG A 188 -7.68 15.46 -10.32
N PRO A 189 -7.26 14.20 -10.48
CA PRO A 189 -7.14 13.26 -9.38
C PRO A 189 -6.22 13.79 -8.28
N LYS A 190 -6.55 13.52 -7.02
CA LYS A 190 -5.73 13.89 -5.87
C LYS A 190 -5.29 12.62 -5.16
N GLY A 191 -3.97 12.44 -5.00
CA GLY A 191 -3.39 11.36 -4.22
C GLY A 191 -3.47 11.66 -2.72
N VAL A 192 -4.03 10.72 -1.96
CA VAL A 192 -4.04 10.75 -0.48
C VAL A 192 -3.06 9.69 0.00
N MET A 193 -2.00 10.14 0.67
CA MET A 193 -0.98 9.28 1.26
C MET A 193 -1.35 8.96 2.71
N LEU A 194 -1.29 7.67 3.07
CA LEU A 194 -1.48 7.21 4.44
C LEU A 194 -0.25 6.45 4.93
N GLU A 195 0.09 6.73 6.19
CA GLU A 195 1.16 6.05 6.93
C GLU A 195 0.64 4.75 7.56
N HIS A 196 1.54 3.80 7.83
CA HIS A 196 1.17 2.52 8.46
C HIS A 196 0.39 2.71 9.77
N ARG A 197 0.78 3.66 10.62
CA ARG A 197 0.07 3.95 11.88
C ARG A 197 -1.41 4.33 11.67
N SER A 198 -1.72 5.00 10.57
CA SER A 198 -3.10 5.40 10.24
C SER A 198 -3.95 4.23 9.75
N VAL A 199 -3.31 3.18 9.23
CA VAL A 199 -3.98 1.96 8.74
C VAL A 199 -4.22 0.98 9.90
N VAL A 200 -3.33 0.98 10.90
CA VAL A 200 -3.37 0.05 12.05
C VAL A 200 -4.28 0.56 13.18
N ASN A 201 -4.61 1.85 13.21
CA ASN A 201 -5.37 2.52 14.27
C ASN A 201 -6.86 2.17 14.28
#